data_cf77c458e00de70bbbaf3da88860b70a
#
_entry.id   cf77c458e00de70bbbaf3da88860b70a
#
_cell.length_a   1.000
_cell.length_b   1.000
_cell.length_c   1.000
_cell.angle_alpha   90.00
_cell.angle_beta   90.00
_cell.angle_gamma   90.00
#
_symmetry.space_group_name_H-M   'P 1'
#
loop_
_entity.id
_entity.type
_entity.pdbx_description
1 polymer ?
#
loop_
_entity_poly.entity_id
_entity_poly.type
_entity_poly.pdbx_seq_one_letter_code
_entity_poly.pdbx_strand_id
1 'polypeptide(L)'
;MSNRTYSEEELLSILAAFGITDVVKVARYGSGHINDTFKVDDVRGVSYILQRINTDIFPDADGMMENISRVTSHIRSKGGKSLEVLGYKNPWRLYAFITNARTIDLIENADQAFLAANAFAQFQNTLADLPEPRLNEILPKFHNTVNRLKLLDEAASADVKGRLKLVQREMDFINARREEAGRIVNAMASGEIPERITHNDTKINNVMLDPVTQQGVAVIDLDTVMPGSALYDFGDMVRTSTAAAAEDEKDLDKVFSRKEYFEALVKGYLKDAKFLNAAELDALAFSGRLITLTIGIRFLTDYLAGDTYFRTAYEDHNLVRCRTQLKMVQSMEDQRDEYERIVRDTAKSM
;
A
#
# COMPACT_ATOMS: atom_id res chain seq x y z
N MET A 1 -7.72 -14.99 4.21
CA MET A 1 -8.74 -14.42 5.11
C MET A 1 -9.10 -15.44 6.16
N SER A 2 -9.15 -15.00 7.39
CA SER A 2 -9.90 -15.73 8.40
C SER A 2 -11.39 -15.67 7.98
N ASN A 3 -11.98 -16.78 7.57
CA ASN A 3 -13.45 -16.94 7.43
C ASN A 3 -14.09 -17.04 8.83
N ARG A 4 -13.48 -16.43 9.84
CA ARG A 4 -13.97 -16.51 11.21
C ARG A 4 -15.27 -15.73 11.33
N THR A 5 -16.30 -16.44 11.71
CA THR A 5 -17.58 -15.84 12.14
C THR A 5 -17.48 -15.58 13.65
N TYR A 6 -17.99 -14.44 14.05
CA TYR A 6 -18.05 -14.02 15.45
C TYR A 6 -19.50 -13.94 15.85
N SER A 7 -19.85 -14.49 17.01
CA SER A 7 -21.16 -14.24 17.59
C SER A 7 -21.24 -12.80 18.12
N GLU A 8 -22.45 -12.26 18.23
CA GLU A 8 -22.65 -10.93 18.82
C GLU A 8 -22.16 -10.91 20.28
N GLU A 9 -22.42 -11.96 21.05
CA GLU A 9 -21.96 -12.10 22.43
C GLU A 9 -20.42 -12.08 22.53
N GLU A 10 -19.70 -12.75 21.62
CA GLU A 10 -18.23 -12.71 21.55
C GLU A 10 -17.74 -11.28 21.31
N LEU A 11 -18.32 -10.55 20.33
CA LEU A 11 -17.94 -9.18 20.03
C LEU A 11 -18.24 -8.22 21.19
N LEU A 12 -19.40 -8.37 21.86
CA LEU A 12 -19.75 -7.57 23.03
C LEU A 12 -18.80 -7.82 24.20
N SER A 13 -18.39 -9.08 24.42
CA SER A 13 -17.38 -9.41 25.45
C SER A 13 -16.03 -8.75 25.16
N ILE A 14 -15.60 -8.73 23.91
CA ILE A 14 -14.36 -8.06 23.47
C ILE A 14 -14.48 -6.55 23.70
N LEU A 15 -15.60 -5.93 23.29
CA LEU A 15 -15.85 -4.50 23.46
C LEU A 15 -15.88 -4.09 24.95
N ALA A 16 -16.49 -4.89 25.80
CA ALA A 16 -16.49 -4.67 27.24
C ALA A 16 -15.07 -4.64 27.83
N ALA A 17 -14.15 -5.44 27.31
CA ALA A 17 -12.74 -5.40 27.70
C ALA A 17 -12.05 -4.07 27.33
N PHE A 18 -12.58 -3.30 26.37
CA PHE A 18 -12.15 -1.94 26.01
C PHE A 18 -12.98 -0.85 26.72
N GLY A 19 -13.89 -1.22 27.64
CA GLY A 19 -14.75 -0.29 28.36
C GLY A 19 -15.96 0.19 27.57
N ILE A 20 -16.32 -0.45 26.46
CA ILE A 20 -17.49 -0.15 25.65
C ILE A 20 -18.58 -1.18 26.01
N THR A 21 -19.53 -0.77 26.83
CA THR A 21 -20.61 -1.67 27.34
C THR A 21 -21.98 -1.37 26.75
N ASP A 22 -22.22 -0.11 26.37
CA ASP A 22 -23.54 0.37 25.93
C ASP A 22 -23.65 0.34 24.39
N VAL A 23 -23.48 -0.86 23.81
CA VAL A 23 -23.49 -1.07 22.35
C VAL A 23 -24.91 -1.17 21.82
N VAL A 24 -25.25 -0.37 20.80
CA VAL A 24 -26.50 -0.43 20.05
C VAL A 24 -26.39 -1.33 18.83
N LYS A 25 -25.21 -1.26 18.16
CA LYS A 25 -24.98 -2.01 16.91
C LYS A 25 -23.52 -2.36 16.75
N VAL A 26 -23.26 -3.58 16.33
CA VAL A 26 -21.95 -4.03 15.85
C VAL A 26 -22.16 -4.75 14.52
N ALA A 27 -21.42 -4.33 13.48
CA ALA A 27 -21.53 -4.93 12.14
C ALA A 27 -20.17 -4.92 11.41
N ARG A 28 -19.95 -5.90 10.55
CA ARG A 28 -18.76 -5.88 9.66
C ARG A 28 -18.72 -4.58 8.87
N TYR A 29 -17.51 -4.05 8.67
CA TYR A 29 -17.31 -2.75 8.05
C TYR A 29 -16.10 -2.75 7.12
N GLY A 30 -16.26 -2.05 5.96
CA GLY A 30 -15.21 -1.88 4.96
C GLY A 30 -15.01 -3.08 4.04
N SER A 31 -14.18 -2.88 3.02
CA SER A 31 -13.82 -3.87 1.99
C SER A 31 -12.46 -4.53 2.23
N GLY A 32 -11.81 -4.22 3.35
CA GLY A 32 -10.49 -4.77 3.72
C GLY A 32 -10.50 -6.30 3.83
N HIS A 33 -9.41 -6.94 3.39
CA HIS A 33 -9.37 -8.39 3.23
C HIS A 33 -8.41 -9.10 4.20
N ILE A 34 -7.63 -8.38 4.97
CA ILE A 34 -6.61 -8.94 5.86
C ILE A 34 -7.16 -9.05 7.29
N ASN A 35 -7.60 -7.95 7.84
CA ASN A 35 -8.10 -7.89 9.21
C ASN A 35 -9.63 -8.04 9.28
N ASP A 36 -10.15 -8.58 10.38
CA ASP A 36 -11.59 -8.57 10.63
C ASP A 36 -12.00 -7.22 11.24
N THR A 37 -12.80 -6.43 10.51
CA THR A 37 -13.15 -5.06 10.88
C THR A 37 -14.65 -4.93 11.15
N PHE A 38 -14.99 -4.25 12.23
CA PHE A 38 -16.36 -3.99 12.67
C PHE A 38 -16.55 -2.52 13.01
N LYS A 39 -17.67 -1.95 12.55
CA LYS A 39 -18.17 -0.67 13.06
C LYS A 39 -19.07 -0.94 14.25
N VAL A 40 -18.87 -0.16 15.29
CA VAL A 40 -19.62 -0.24 16.55
C VAL A 40 -20.25 1.12 16.80
N ASP A 41 -21.54 1.14 17.11
CA ASP A 41 -22.28 2.35 17.49
C ASP A 41 -22.78 2.16 18.95
N ASP A 42 -22.57 3.15 19.83
CA ASP A 42 -23.02 3.12 21.21
C ASP A 42 -24.32 3.93 21.43
N VAL A 43 -24.93 3.81 22.59
CA VAL A 43 -26.17 4.51 22.96
C VAL A 43 -26.05 6.04 22.96
N ARG A 44 -24.81 6.57 23.05
CA ARG A 44 -24.52 8.01 23.04
C ARG A 44 -24.39 8.57 21.64
N GLY A 45 -24.49 7.70 20.59
CA GLY A 45 -24.29 8.06 19.21
C GLY A 45 -22.79 8.17 18.82
N VAL A 46 -21.90 7.63 19.64
CA VAL A 46 -20.48 7.57 19.32
C VAL A 46 -20.20 6.28 18.54
N SER A 47 -19.41 6.40 17.48
CA SER A 47 -19.01 5.25 16.66
C SER A 47 -17.53 4.92 16.84
N TYR A 48 -17.19 3.63 16.70
CA TYR A 48 -15.85 3.08 16.83
C TYR A 48 -15.57 2.10 15.69
N ILE A 49 -14.29 1.84 15.46
CA ILE A 49 -13.81 0.71 14.65
C ILE A 49 -13.13 -0.29 15.59
N LEU A 50 -13.72 -1.46 15.74
CA LEU A 50 -13.10 -2.62 16.36
C LEU A 50 -12.46 -3.47 15.28
N GLN A 51 -11.19 -3.83 15.44
CA GLN A 51 -10.47 -4.58 14.43
C GLN A 51 -9.64 -5.68 15.06
N ARG A 52 -9.73 -6.90 14.49
CA ARG A 52 -8.84 -8.01 14.83
C ARG A 52 -7.71 -8.08 13.82
N ILE A 53 -6.50 -7.94 14.31
CA ILE A 53 -5.28 -8.09 13.54
C ILE A 53 -5.11 -9.53 13.09
N ASN A 54 -4.76 -9.72 11.82
CA ASN A 54 -4.38 -11.04 11.29
C ASN A 54 -2.92 -11.33 11.66
N THR A 55 -2.72 -12.05 12.74
CA THR A 55 -1.38 -12.38 13.26
C THR A 55 -0.63 -13.41 12.42
N ASP A 56 -1.28 -14.07 11.47
CA ASP A 56 -0.60 -14.95 10.50
C ASP A 56 0.17 -14.12 9.45
N ILE A 57 -0.36 -12.91 9.15
CA ILE A 57 0.29 -11.97 8.22
C ILE A 57 1.20 -11.00 8.98
N PHE A 58 0.77 -10.56 10.16
CA PHE A 58 1.50 -9.62 11.03
C PHE A 58 1.87 -10.32 12.36
N PRO A 59 2.92 -11.16 12.36
CA PRO A 59 3.29 -11.91 13.56
C PRO A 59 3.76 -11.01 14.72
N ASP A 60 4.35 -9.84 14.40
CA ASP A 60 4.70 -8.82 15.39
C ASP A 60 3.61 -7.74 15.47
N ALA A 61 2.44 -8.14 15.99
CA ALA A 61 1.32 -7.22 16.17
C ALA A 61 1.62 -6.14 17.22
N ASP A 62 2.44 -6.41 18.22
CA ASP A 62 2.83 -5.46 19.26
C ASP A 62 3.74 -4.37 18.68
N GLY A 63 4.77 -4.72 17.94
CA GLY A 63 5.64 -3.76 17.23
C GLY A 63 4.88 -2.94 16.19
N MET A 64 3.92 -3.55 15.48
CA MET A 64 3.04 -2.82 14.57
C MET A 64 2.20 -1.77 15.29
N MET A 65 1.60 -2.12 16.44
CA MET A 65 0.78 -1.18 17.21
C MET A 65 1.62 -0.08 17.88
N GLU A 66 2.88 -0.36 18.20
CA GLU A 66 3.83 0.68 18.62
C GLU A 66 4.07 1.68 17.49
N ASN A 67 4.37 1.21 16.27
CA ASN A 67 4.53 2.09 15.11
C ASN A 67 3.28 2.95 14.89
N ILE A 68 2.09 2.34 14.85
CA ILE A 68 0.82 3.04 14.63
C ILE A 68 0.60 4.10 15.72
N SER A 69 0.83 3.77 16.98
CA SER A 69 0.62 4.70 18.10
C SER A 69 1.56 5.89 18.01
N ARG A 70 2.83 5.67 17.69
CA ARG A 70 3.83 6.74 17.53
C ARG A 70 3.50 7.65 16.36
N VAL A 71 3.22 7.06 15.19
CA VAL A 71 2.88 7.78 13.96
C VAL A 71 1.62 8.63 14.15
N THR A 72 0.55 8.03 14.66
CA THR A 72 -0.73 8.75 14.83
C THR A 72 -0.64 9.85 15.89
N SER A 73 0.09 9.60 17.00
CA SER A 73 0.32 10.61 18.03
C SER A 73 1.15 11.77 17.49
N HIS A 74 2.18 11.51 16.69
CA HIS A 74 3.02 12.54 16.09
C HIS A 74 2.22 13.42 15.12
N ILE A 75 1.43 12.82 14.21
CA ILE A 75 0.57 13.56 13.28
C ILE A 75 -0.41 14.45 14.07
N ARG A 76 -1.05 13.91 15.10
CA ARG A 76 -2.02 14.66 15.92
C ARG A 76 -1.36 15.78 16.72
N SER A 77 -0.15 15.58 17.24
CA SER A 77 0.61 16.63 17.94
C SER A 77 0.93 17.85 17.08
N LYS A 78 0.98 17.65 15.74
CA LYS A 78 1.14 18.72 14.75
C LYS A 78 -0.18 19.29 14.23
N GLY A 79 -1.31 18.93 14.84
CA GLY A 79 -2.64 19.39 14.46
C GLY A 79 -3.24 18.67 13.23
N GLY A 80 -2.56 17.63 12.71
CA GLY A 80 -3.07 16.79 11.65
C GLY A 80 -4.16 15.82 12.14
N LYS A 81 -5.04 15.39 11.23
CA LYS A 81 -6.01 14.32 11.50
C LYS A 81 -5.38 12.97 11.16
N SER A 82 -5.59 12.01 12.04
CA SER A 82 -5.13 10.61 11.88
C SER A 82 -6.05 9.67 12.63
N LEU A 83 -5.83 8.36 12.50
CA LEU A 83 -6.47 7.38 13.35
C LEU A 83 -6.22 7.72 14.82
N GLU A 84 -7.22 7.51 15.65
CA GLU A 84 -7.09 7.62 17.11
C GLU A 84 -7.21 6.23 17.72
N VAL A 85 -6.08 5.72 18.24
CA VAL A 85 -6.05 4.45 18.97
C VAL A 85 -6.64 4.65 20.35
N LEU A 86 -7.79 4.05 20.63
CA LEU A 86 -8.47 4.09 21.91
C LEU A 86 -8.03 2.94 22.82
N GLY A 87 -7.55 1.84 22.23
CA GLY A 87 -7.06 0.70 22.97
C GLY A 87 -6.49 -0.39 22.06
N TYR A 88 -5.63 -1.21 22.69
CA TYR A 88 -5.06 -2.40 22.08
C TYR A 88 -4.97 -3.54 23.09
N LYS A 89 -5.42 -4.71 22.67
CA LYS A 89 -5.34 -5.98 23.42
C LYS A 89 -5.15 -7.10 22.39
N ASN A 90 -3.91 -7.49 22.18
CA ASN A 90 -3.54 -8.47 21.15
C ASN A 90 -4.53 -9.65 21.10
N PRO A 91 -5.13 -9.99 19.93
CA PRO A 91 -4.95 -9.37 18.61
C PRO A 91 -5.97 -8.25 18.28
N TRP A 92 -6.67 -7.68 19.24
CA TRP A 92 -7.73 -6.70 19.03
C TRP A 92 -7.27 -5.28 19.26
N ARG A 93 -7.75 -4.35 18.42
CA ARG A 93 -7.54 -2.91 18.57
C ARG A 93 -8.85 -2.15 18.36
N LEU A 94 -8.96 -1.01 19.01
CA LEU A 94 -10.11 -0.12 18.94
C LEU A 94 -9.66 1.27 18.51
N TYR A 95 -10.33 1.81 17.49
CA TYR A 95 -10.14 3.18 17.00
C TYR A 95 -11.41 4.00 17.18
N ALA A 96 -11.26 5.31 17.37
CA ALA A 96 -12.34 6.25 17.14
C ALA A 96 -12.74 6.25 15.66
N PHE A 97 -14.03 6.31 15.38
CA PHE A 97 -14.54 6.40 14.03
C PHE A 97 -14.32 7.82 13.47
N ILE A 98 -13.68 7.95 12.32
CA ILE A 98 -13.50 9.24 11.64
C ILE A 98 -14.80 9.62 10.95
N THR A 99 -15.48 10.65 11.45
CA THR A 99 -16.70 11.20 10.87
C THR A 99 -16.41 12.23 9.79
N ASN A 100 -17.40 12.52 8.94
CA ASN A 100 -17.30 13.53 7.88
C ASN A 100 -16.10 13.31 6.93
N ALA A 101 -15.81 12.04 6.64
CA ALA A 101 -14.81 11.65 5.67
C ALA A 101 -15.25 10.37 4.96
N ARG A 102 -14.81 10.20 3.72
CA ARG A 102 -15.10 9.01 2.91
C ARG A 102 -13.84 8.51 2.23
N THR A 103 -13.76 7.23 1.96
CA THR A 103 -12.78 6.63 1.07
C THR A 103 -13.32 6.52 -0.36
N ILE A 104 -12.43 6.43 -1.33
CA ILE A 104 -12.73 6.15 -2.73
C ILE A 104 -12.05 4.83 -3.08
N ASP A 105 -12.78 3.89 -3.67
CA ASP A 105 -12.22 2.58 -3.99
C ASP A 105 -11.37 2.61 -5.28
N LEU A 106 -11.77 3.43 -6.26
CA LEU A 106 -11.10 3.56 -7.55
C LEU A 106 -10.97 5.03 -7.94
N ILE A 107 -9.84 5.39 -8.55
CA ILE A 107 -9.62 6.71 -9.13
C ILE A 107 -10.41 6.85 -10.43
N GLU A 108 -11.30 7.81 -10.48
CA GLU A 108 -12.19 8.09 -11.61
C GLU A 108 -11.65 9.20 -12.52
N ASN A 109 -10.80 10.09 -11.99
CA ASN A 109 -10.26 11.22 -12.71
C ASN A 109 -8.88 11.66 -12.18
N ALA A 110 -8.19 12.52 -12.92
CA ALA A 110 -6.86 13.00 -12.58
C ALA A 110 -6.82 13.84 -11.29
N ASP A 111 -7.91 14.56 -10.95
CA ASP A 111 -7.97 15.36 -9.73
C ASP A 111 -7.92 14.47 -8.49
N GLN A 112 -8.60 13.33 -8.51
CA GLN A 112 -8.52 12.35 -7.42
C GLN A 112 -7.11 11.75 -7.28
N ALA A 113 -6.41 11.53 -8.40
CA ALA A 113 -5.02 11.08 -8.38
C ALA A 113 -4.11 12.13 -7.72
N PHE A 114 -4.28 13.41 -8.08
CA PHE A 114 -3.57 14.53 -7.46
C PHE A 114 -3.81 14.58 -5.95
N LEU A 115 -5.07 14.49 -5.51
CA LEU A 115 -5.45 14.59 -4.11
C LEU A 115 -4.90 13.43 -3.28
N ALA A 116 -4.94 12.21 -3.81
CA ALA A 116 -4.37 11.04 -3.16
C ALA A 116 -2.85 11.18 -2.97
N ALA A 117 -2.14 11.54 -4.04
CA ALA A 117 -0.70 11.74 -3.99
C ALA A 117 -0.30 12.87 -3.03
N ASN A 118 -1.08 13.95 -3.01
CA ASN A 118 -0.85 15.07 -2.09
C ASN A 118 -1.06 14.64 -0.62
N ALA A 119 -2.10 13.84 -0.32
CA ALA A 119 -2.34 13.34 1.02
C ALA A 119 -1.20 12.45 1.53
N PHE A 120 -0.67 11.55 0.70
CA PHE A 120 0.49 10.72 1.06
C PHE A 120 1.78 11.54 1.20
N ALA A 121 2.00 12.55 0.35
CA ALA A 121 3.13 13.47 0.50
C ALA A 121 3.08 14.25 1.82
N GLN A 122 1.91 14.76 2.19
CA GLN A 122 1.70 15.44 3.49
C GLN A 122 1.92 14.48 4.67
N PHE A 123 1.44 13.24 4.55
CA PHE A 123 1.67 12.20 5.55
C PHE A 123 3.18 11.97 5.76
N GLN A 124 3.93 11.71 4.70
CA GLN A 124 5.37 11.49 4.78
C GLN A 124 6.13 12.73 5.23
N ASN A 125 5.76 13.92 4.75
CA ASN A 125 6.38 15.17 5.17
C ASN A 125 6.16 15.44 6.67
N THR A 126 4.97 15.12 7.19
CA THR A 126 4.66 15.24 8.61
C THR A 126 5.51 14.30 9.47
N LEU A 127 5.86 13.12 8.94
CA LEU A 127 6.64 12.10 9.63
C LEU A 127 8.16 12.25 9.44
N ALA A 128 8.61 13.18 8.60
CA ALA A 128 10.04 13.33 8.28
C ALA A 128 10.91 13.66 9.52
N ASP A 129 10.32 14.19 10.57
CA ASP A 129 10.96 14.51 11.86
C ASP A 129 10.40 13.69 13.03
N LEU A 130 9.80 12.52 12.77
CA LEU A 130 9.38 11.63 13.85
C LEU A 130 10.60 11.28 14.72
N PRO A 131 10.53 11.53 16.05
CA PRO A 131 11.68 11.28 16.92
C PRO A 131 12.09 9.81 17.00
N GLU A 132 13.37 9.57 17.26
CA GLU A 132 13.88 8.25 17.62
C GLU A 132 13.08 7.62 18.79
N PRO A 133 13.06 6.28 18.93
CA PRO A 133 13.82 5.30 18.14
C PRO A 133 13.24 5.06 16.75
N ARG A 134 14.02 4.45 15.85
CA ARG A 134 13.55 3.94 14.53
C ARG A 134 12.30 3.08 14.71
N LEU A 135 11.35 3.18 13.78
CA LEU A 135 10.16 2.31 13.76
C LEU A 135 10.55 0.83 13.55
N ASN A 136 9.70 -0.06 14.07
CA ASN A 136 9.85 -1.50 13.87
C ASN A 136 9.65 -1.86 12.40
N GLU A 137 10.47 -2.77 11.85
CA GLU A 137 10.33 -3.30 10.50
C GLU A 137 9.36 -4.50 10.52
N ILE A 138 8.08 -4.24 10.37
CA ILE A 138 6.98 -5.22 10.56
C ILE A 138 6.99 -6.32 9.50
N LEU A 139 7.30 -5.96 8.25
CA LEU A 139 7.41 -6.88 7.13
C LEU A 139 8.79 -6.73 6.46
N PRO A 140 9.82 -7.43 6.97
CA PRO A 140 11.18 -7.30 6.45
C PRO A 140 11.26 -7.54 4.94
N LYS A 141 12.00 -6.66 4.24
CA LYS A 141 12.20 -6.74 2.79
C LYS A 141 10.91 -6.68 1.96
N PHE A 142 9.86 -6.02 2.44
CA PHE A 142 8.53 -6.02 1.84
C PHE A 142 8.54 -5.63 0.36
N HIS A 143 9.17 -4.50 0.00
CA HIS A 143 9.33 -4.02 -1.38
C HIS A 143 10.73 -4.24 -1.96
N ASN A 144 11.56 -5.08 -1.36
CA ASN A 144 12.89 -5.40 -1.86
C ASN A 144 12.81 -6.30 -3.10
N THR A 145 12.90 -5.71 -4.28
CA THR A 145 12.76 -6.43 -5.57
C THR A 145 13.84 -7.49 -5.75
N VAL A 146 15.07 -7.26 -5.28
CA VAL A 146 16.14 -8.26 -5.35
C VAL A 146 15.78 -9.50 -4.55
N ASN A 147 15.23 -9.32 -3.34
CA ASN A 147 14.73 -10.43 -2.54
C ASN A 147 13.55 -11.14 -3.21
N ARG A 148 12.65 -10.41 -3.87
CA ARG A 148 11.52 -11.01 -4.61
C ARG A 148 11.98 -11.85 -5.80
N LEU A 149 13.02 -11.42 -6.50
CA LEU A 149 13.65 -12.21 -7.57
C LEU A 149 14.27 -13.51 -7.03
N LYS A 150 14.94 -13.45 -5.88
CA LYS A 150 15.46 -14.66 -5.22
C LYS A 150 14.34 -15.65 -4.89
N LEU A 151 13.25 -15.17 -4.30
CA LEU A 151 12.08 -16.02 -3.97
C LEU A 151 11.41 -16.59 -5.25
N LEU A 152 11.40 -15.85 -6.35
CA LEU A 152 10.92 -16.35 -7.64
C LEU A 152 11.81 -17.49 -8.15
N ASP A 153 13.14 -17.35 -8.07
CA ASP A 153 14.09 -18.40 -8.48
C ASP A 153 13.92 -19.69 -7.64
N GLU A 154 13.71 -19.53 -6.34
CA GLU A 154 13.42 -20.64 -5.43
C GLU A 154 12.11 -21.34 -5.78
N ALA A 155 11.04 -20.58 -6.04
CA ALA A 155 9.74 -21.12 -6.45
C ALA A 155 9.81 -21.80 -7.83
N ALA A 156 10.55 -21.23 -8.80
CA ALA A 156 10.77 -21.81 -10.11
C ALA A 156 11.56 -23.10 -10.04
N SER A 157 12.59 -23.16 -9.17
CA SER A 157 13.40 -24.37 -8.98
C SER A 157 12.63 -25.50 -8.31
N ALA A 158 11.73 -25.15 -7.38
CA ALA A 158 10.89 -26.12 -6.69
C ALA A 158 9.74 -26.64 -7.58
N ASP A 159 9.18 -25.75 -8.42
CA ASP A 159 8.07 -26.00 -9.37
C ASP A 159 7.02 -27.00 -8.85
N VAL A 160 6.53 -26.76 -7.65
CA VAL A 160 5.71 -27.71 -6.86
C VAL A 160 4.43 -28.19 -7.57
N LYS A 161 3.98 -27.47 -8.60
CA LYS A 161 2.80 -27.81 -9.42
C LYS A 161 3.14 -28.11 -10.89
N GLY A 162 4.43 -28.14 -11.28
CA GLY A 162 4.86 -28.37 -12.67
C GLY A 162 4.42 -27.27 -13.64
N ARG A 163 4.27 -26.03 -13.13
CA ARG A 163 3.77 -24.86 -13.89
C ARG A 163 4.85 -24.03 -14.58
N LEU A 164 6.13 -24.24 -14.28
CA LEU A 164 7.24 -23.44 -14.81
C LEU A 164 7.25 -23.41 -16.36
N LYS A 165 6.96 -24.54 -16.99
CA LYS A 165 6.87 -24.64 -18.46
C LYS A 165 5.77 -23.77 -19.09
N LEU A 166 4.77 -23.35 -18.30
CA LEU A 166 3.63 -22.54 -18.77
C LEU A 166 3.92 -21.03 -18.73
N VAL A 167 4.99 -20.60 -18.04
CA VAL A 167 5.29 -19.20 -17.73
C VAL A 167 6.64 -18.71 -18.24
N GLN A 168 7.17 -19.38 -19.28
CA GLN A 168 8.49 -19.05 -19.82
C GLN A 168 8.56 -17.60 -20.30
N ARG A 169 7.50 -17.09 -20.93
CA ARG A 169 7.44 -15.70 -21.42
C ARG A 169 7.51 -14.69 -20.27
N GLU A 170 6.80 -14.96 -19.19
CA GLU A 170 6.80 -14.14 -17.97
C GLU A 170 8.18 -14.17 -17.31
N MET A 171 8.81 -15.34 -17.23
CA MET A 171 10.18 -15.49 -16.72
C MET A 171 11.18 -14.73 -17.57
N ASP A 172 11.14 -14.83 -18.89
CA ASP A 172 12.03 -14.12 -19.81
C ASP A 172 11.86 -12.59 -19.69
N PHE A 173 10.61 -12.11 -19.56
CA PHE A 173 10.31 -10.70 -19.37
C PHE A 173 10.93 -10.16 -18.08
N ILE A 174 10.80 -10.90 -16.98
CA ILE A 174 11.36 -10.53 -15.66
C ILE A 174 12.89 -10.60 -15.71
N ASN A 175 13.45 -11.67 -16.29
CA ASN A 175 14.89 -11.88 -16.39
C ASN A 175 15.60 -10.74 -17.14
N ALA A 176 15.00 -10.20 -18.20
CA ALA A 176 15.55 -9.07 -18.96
C ALA A 176 15.65 -7.77 -18.13
N ARG A 177 14.99 -7.71 -16.93
CA ARG A 177 14.93 -6.51 -16.06
C ARG A 177 15.66 -6.69 -14.72
N ARG A 178 16.38 -7.80 -14.54
CA ARG A 178 17.06 -8.11 -13.28
C ARG A 178 18.12 -7.09 -12.88
N GLU A 179 18.87 -6.56 -13.85
CA GLU A 179 19.96 -5.63 -13.60
C GLU A 179 19.46 -4.34 -12.92
N GLU A 180 18.34 -3.79 -13.40
CA GLU A 180 17.78 -2.55 -12.85
C GLU A 180 16.94 -2.75 -11.57
N ALA A 181 16.54 -4.00 -11.27
CA ALA A 181 15.72 -4.31 -10.09
C ALA A 181 16.39 -3.95 -8.77
N GLY A 182 17.73 -3.88 -8.74
CA GLY A 182 18.52 -3.48 -7.56
C GLY A 182 18.71 -1.97 -7.39
N ARG A 183 18.30 -1.13 -8.32
CA ARG A 183 18.63 0.31 -8.35
C ARG A 183 18.30 1.02 -7.03
N ILE A 184 17.06 0.94 -6.55
CA ILE A 184 16.66 1.61 -5.29
C ILE A 184 17.32 0.96 -4.07
N VAL A 185 17.33 -0.37 -4.00
CA VAL A 185 17.97 -1.11 -2.89
C VAL A 185 19.44 -0.76 -2.76
N ASN A 186 20.17 -0.70 -3.87
CA ASN A 186 21.60 -0.36 -3.88
C ASN A 186 21.84 1.10 -3.51
N ALA A 187 21.01 2.03 -4.00
CA ALA A 187 21.09 3.45 -3.65
C ALA A 187 20.76 3.70 -2.17
N MET A 188 19.85 2.93 -1.57
CA MET A 188 19.61 2.96 -0.13
C MET A 188 20.80 2.40 0.65
N ALA A 189 21.39 1.29 0.20
CA ALA A 189 22.54 0.68 0.85
C ALA A 189 23.81 1.58 0.81
N SER A 190 23.96 2.39 -0.24
CA SER A 190 25.06 3.38 -0.35
C SER A 190 24.78 4.69 0.40
N GLY A 191 23.54 4.90 0.89
CA GLY A 191 23.12 6.15 1.53
C GLY A 191 22.78 7.28 0.56
N GLU A 192 22.76 7.04 -0.75
CA GLU A 192 22.34 8.00 -1.77
C GLU A 192 20.86 8.33 -1.66
N ILE A 193 20.02 7.29 -1.41
CA ILE A 193 18.60 7.41 -1.08
C ILE A 193 18.46 7.12 0.42
N PRO A 194 17.96 8.07 1.22
CA PRO A 194 17.81 7.88 2.65
C PRO A 194 16.62 6.95 2.98
N GLU A 195 16.74 6.27 4.12
CA GLU A 195 15.58 5.60 4.72
C GLU A 195 14.57 6.65 5.21
N ARG A 196 13.29 6.37 4.99
CA ARG A 196 12.19 7.22 5.42
C ARG A 196 11.11 6.39 6.10
N ILE A 197 10.14 7.04 6.72
CA ILE A 197 8.92 6.38 7.17
C ILE A 197 7.95 6.32 6.00
N THR A 198 7.53 5.12 5.65
CA THR A 198 6.70 4.83 4.48
C THR A 198 5.42 4.10 4.88
N HIS A 199 4.38 4.31 4.10
CA HIS A 199 3.09 3.63 4.28
C HIS A 199 3.12 2.20 3.73
N ASN A 200 3.78 2.00 2.58
CA ASN A 200 3.96 0.72 1.87
C ASN A 200 2.69 0.07 1.27
N ASP A 201 1.52 0.71 1.38
CA ASP A 201 0.28 0.31 0.71
C ASP A 201 -0.52 1.57 0.32
N THR A 202 0.00 2.35 -0.63
CA THR A 202 -0.47 3.69 -0.97
C THR A 202 -1.59 3.70 -1.99
N LYS A 203 -2.58 2.86 -1.80
CA LYS A 203 -3.82 2.86 -2.59
C LYS A 203 -4.71 4.03 -2.20
N ILE A 204 -5.52 4.53 -3.15
CA ILE A 204 -6.43 5.64 -2.88
C ILE A 204 -7.44 5.34 -1.79
N ASN A 205 -7.89 4.11 -1.64
CA ASN A 205 -8.83 3.72 -0.60
C ASN A 205 -8.25 3.79 0.83
N ASN A 206 -6.93 4.01 0.95
CA ASN A 206 -6.25 4.31 2.21
C ASN A 206 -6.15 5.82 2.49
N VAL A 207 -6.77 6.66 1.65
CA VAL A 207 -6.94 8.10 1.89
C VAL A 207 -8.41 8.40 2.17
N MET A 208 -8.69 9.00 3.30
CA MET A 208 -10.01 9.56 3.62
C MET A 208 -10.08 11.00 3.12
N LEU A 209 -11.11 11.31 2.34
CA LEU A 209 -11.36 12.63 1.78
C LEU A 209 -12.56 13.29 2.45
N ASP A 210 -12.48 14.59 2.64
CA ASP A 210 -13.61 15.42 3.03
C ASP A 210 -14.66 15.40 1.89
N PRO A 211 -15.94 15.09 2.17
CA PRO A 211 -16.94 14.94 1.13
C PRO A 211 -17.30 16.26 0.42
N VAL A 212 -17.00 17.41 1.01
CA VAL A 212 -17.31 18.76 0.46
C VAL A 212 -16.11 19.33 -0.27
N THR A 213 -14.96 19.41 0.42
CA THR A 213 -13.75 20.04 -0.14
C THR A 213 -12.92 19.08 -1.00
N GLN A 214 -13.19 17.79 -0.91
CA GLN A 214 -12.45 16.69 -1.52
C GLN A 214 -10.96 16.61 -1.10
N GLN A 215 -10.53 17.39 -0.10
CA GLN A 215 -9.15 17.33 0.39
C GLN A 215 -8.91 16.11 1.27
N GLY A 216 -7.65 15.66 1.33
CA GLY A 216 -7.23 14.59 2.23
C GLY A 216 -7.47 14.96 3.70
N VAL A 217 -8.18 14.09 4.41
CA VAL A 217 -8.47 14.23 5.84
C VAL A 217 -7.50 13.40 6.68
N ALA A 218 -7.31 12.15 6.32
CA ALA A 218 -6.45 11.23 7.02
C ALA A 218 -5.97 10.12 6.10
N VAL A 219 -4.77 9.62 6.35
CA VAL A 219 -4.27 8.36 5.79
C VAL A 219 -4.56 7.26 6.81
N ILE A 220 -5.12 6.15 6.34
CA ILE A 220 -5.57 5.01 7.16
C ILE A 220 -4.89 3.72 6.68
N ASP A 221 -5.18 2.59 7.35
CA ASP A 221 -4.58 1.28 7.09
C ASP A 221 -3.04 1.29 7.29
N LEU A 222 -2.64 1.71 8.50
CA LEU A 222 -1.24 1.94 8.86
C LEU A 222 -0.47 0.66 9.24
N ASP A 223 -0.98 -0.53 8.92
CA ASP A 223 -0.41 -1.82 9.32
C ASP A 223 0.96 -2.09 8.71
N THR A 224 1.24 -1.47 7.57
CA THR A 224 2.50 -1.58 6.85
C THR A 224 3.42 -0.38 7.05
N VAL A 225 3.07 0.54 7.95
CA VAL A 225 3.92 1.71 8.23
C VAL A 225 5.18 1.30 8.96
N MET A 226 6.31 1.47 8.27
CA MET A 226 7.64 1.06 8.74
C MET A 226 8.73 1.82 7.98
N PRO A 227 10.02 1.67 8.35
CA PRO A 227 11.11 2.24 7.57
C PRO A 227 11.19 1.68 6.15
N GLY A 228 11.43 2.55 5.17
CA GLY A 228 11.51 2.19 3.76
C GLY A 228 11.99 3.32 2.86
N SER A 229 11.61 3.30 1.59
CA SER A 229 11.89 4.37 0.63
C SER A 229 10.60 5.07 0.19
N ALA A 230 10.61 6.40 0.19
CA ALA A 230 9.51 7.19 -0.37
C ALA A 230 9.16 6.81 -1.83
N LEU A 231 10.14 6.27 -2.54
CA LEU A 231 9.97 5.76 -3.90
C LEU A 231 9.09 4.52 -3.97
N TYR A 232 9.03 3.70 -2.92
CA TYR A 232 8.12 2.56 -2.88
C TYR A 232 6.66 3.02 -2.75
N ASP A 233 6.42 4.02 -1.91
CA ASP A 233 5.09 4.60 -1.76
C ASP A 233 4.63 5.29 -3.04
N PHE A 234 5.47 6.15 -3.64
CA PHE A 234 5.13 6.78 -4.91
C PHE A 234 4.93 5.73 -6.02
N GLY A 235 5.79 4.72 -6.07
CA GLY A 235 5.70 3.62 -7.04
C GLY A 235 4.38 2.84 -6.94
N ASP A 236 3.89 2.58 -5.73
CA ASP A 236 2.62 1.88 -5.53
C ASP A 236 1.42 2.76 -5.88
N MET A 237 1.48 4.08 -5.60
CA MET A 237 0.49 5.03 -6.10
C MET A 237 0.41 5.01 -7.63
N VAL A 238 1.55 5.03 -8.33
CA VAL A 238 1.59 4.95 -9.80
C VAL A 238 0.95 3.66 -10.27
N ARG A 239 1.36 2.51 -9.71
CA ARG A 239 0.84 1.19 -10.08
C ARG A 239 -0.69 1.12 -9.98
N THR A 240 -1.24 1.57 -8.86
CA THR A 240 -2.68 1.43 -8.56
C THR A 240 -3.52 2.50 -9.23
N SER A 241 -3.03 3.74 -9.31
CA SER A 241 -3.81 4.88 -9.78
C SER A 241 -3.78 5.07 -11.29
N THR A 242 -2.68 4.70 -11.96
CA THR A 242 -2.58 4.89 -13.42
C THR A 242 -3.16 3.74 -14.22
N ALA A 243 -3.41 2.58 -13.61
CA ALA A 243 -3.96 1.42 -14.31
C ALA A 243 -5.31 1.73 -14.96
N ALA A 244 -5.42 1.46 -16.26
CA ALA A 244 -6.68 1.65 -17.00
C ALA A 244 -7.66 0.48 -16.82
N ALA A 245 -7.18 -0.67 -16.38
CA ALA A 245 -7.94 -1.89 -16.20
C ALA A 245 -7.78 -2.46 -14.78
N ALA A 246 -8.62 -3.44 -14.43
CA ALA A 246 -8.53 -4.17 -13.17
C ALA A 246 -7.22 -4.96 -13.07
N GLU A 247 -6.79 -5.28 -11.84
CA GLU A 247 -5.55 -6.02 -11.57
C GLU A 247 -5.54 -7.43 -12.19
N ASP A 248 -6.71 -8.01 -12.42
CA ASP A 248 -6.92 -9.32 -13.02
C ASP A 248 -7.60 -9.27 -14.41
N GLU A 249 -7.40 -8.19 -15.17
CA GLU A 249 -7.90 -8.06 -16.55
C GLU A 249 -7.23 -9.11 -17.44
N LYS A 250 -8.06 -9.89 -18.14
CA LYS A 250 -7.61 -10.94 -19.08
C LYS A 250 -7.27 -10.42 -20.46
N ASP A 251 -7.91 -9.35 -20.87
CA ASP A 251 -7.68 -8.67 -22.14
C ASP A 251 -6.55 -7.65 -21.98
N LEU A 252 -5.33 -8.07 -22.30
CA LEU A 252 -4.13 -7.25 -22.10
C LEU A 252 -4.09 -6.01 -23.01
N ASP A 253 -4.91 -5.91 -24.04
CA ASP A 253 -5.00 -4.69 -24.87
C ASP A 253 -5.69 -3.55 -24.13
N LYS A 254 -6.43 -3.83 -23.07
CA LYS A 254 -7.02 -2.84 -22.15
C LYS A 254 -6.06 -2.37 -21.06
N VAL A 255 -4.93 -3.06 -20.90
CA VAL A 255 -3.99 -2.82 -19.82
C VAL A 255 -2.91 -1.85 -20.24
N PHE A 256 -2.97 -0.63 -19.72
CA PHE A 256 -1.97 0.41 -19.95
C PHE A 256 -1.95 1.42 -18.79
N SER A 257 -0.84 2.16 -18.70
CA SER A 257 -0.68 3.23 -17.73
C SER A 257 -1.16 4.55 -18.34
N ARG A 258 -2.10 5.22 -17.65
CA ARG A 258 -2.69 6.50 -18.07
C ARG A 258 -1.78 7.66 -17.71
N LYS A 259 -1.22 8.31 -18.73
CA LYS A 259 -0.26 9.41 -18.57
C LYS A 259 -0.81 10.59 -17.77
N GLU A 260 -2.03 10.99 -18.05
CA GLU A 260 -2.69 12.11 -17.36
C GLU A 260 -2.83 11.89 -15.86
N TYR A 261 -3.01 10.63 -15.43
CA TYR A 261 -3.03 10.27 -14.01
C TYR A 261 -1.64 10.30 -13.40
N PHE A 262 -0.62 9.83 -14.16
CA PHE A 262 0.77 9.93 -13.72
C PHE A 262 1.19 11.40 -13.51
N GLU A 263 0.87 12.28 -14.45
CA GLU A 263 1.16 13.71 -14.33
C GLU A 263 0.48 14.33 -13.11
N ALA A 264 -0.78 13.96 -12.85
CA ALA A 264 -1.52 14.42 -11.69
C ALA A 264 -0.91 13.91 -10.37
N LEU A 265 -0.49 12.63 -10.32
CA LEU A 265 0.23 12.07 -9.17
C LEU A 265 1.53 12.81 -8.89
N VAL A 266 2.35 13.06 -9.92
CA VAL A 266 3.62 13.80 -9.79
C VAL A 266 3.37 15.21 -9.24
N LYS A 267 2.42 15.95 -9.80
CA LYS A 267 2.04 17.30 -9.34
C LYS A 267 1.55 17.29 -7.90
N GLY A 268 0.66 16.35 -7.55
CA GLY A 268 0.10 16.22 -6.21
C GLY A 268 1.17 15.85 -5.18
N TYR A 269 2.04 14.90 -5.51
CA TYR A 269 3.08 14.44 -4.62
C TYR A 269 4.16 15.49 -4.38
N LEU A 270 4.73 16.06 -5.44
CA LEU A 270 5.82 17.04 -5.34
C LEU A 270 5.36 18.36 -4.70
N LYS A 271 4.07 18.67 -4.69
CA LYS A 271 3.54 19.83 -3.99
C LYS A 271 3.98 19.89 -2.53
N ASP A 272 3.96 18.76 -1.82
CA ASP A 272 4.29 18.68 -0.40
C ASP A 272 5.47 17.75 -0.05
N ALA A 273 6.01 16.96 -1.00
CA ALA A 273 7.15 16.08 -0.79
C ALA A 273 8.49 16.83 -0.79
N LYS A 274 8.61 17.87 0.04
CA LYS A 274 9.80 18.75 0.12
C LYS A 274 11.02 18.06 0.75
N PHE A 275 10.84 16.90 1.32
CA PHE A 275 11.86 16.08 1.93
C PHE A 275 12.70 15.28 0.91
N LEU A 276 12.25 15.16 -0.36
CA LEU A 276 12.96 14.39 -1.37
C LEU A 276 14.31 15.03 -1.75
N ASN A 277 15.35 14.19 -1.82
CA ASN A 277 16.65 14.62 -2.35
C ASN A 277 16.72 14.44 -3.89
N ALA A 278 17.83 14.84 -4.49
CA ALA A 278 18.03 14.78 -5.94
C ALA A 278 17.98 13.34 -6.49
N ALA A 279 18.52 12.36 -5.76
CA ALA A 279 18.52 10.96 -6.18
C ALA A 279 17.11 10.36 -6.13
N GLU A 280 16.30 10.74 -5.13
CA GLU A 280 14.91 10.33 -5.06
C GLU A 280 14.09 10.94 -6.20
N LEU A 281 14.30 12.22 -6.54
CA LEU A 281 13.63 12.87 -7.66
C LEU A 281 14.01 12.22 -9.00
N ASP A 282 15.30 11.88 -9.22
CA ASP A 282 15.77 11.20 -10.43
C ASP A 282 15.15 9.79 -10.59
N ALA A 283 14.92 9.10 -9.49
CA ALA A 283 14.34 7.76 -9.49
C ALA A 283 12.80 7.74 -9.43
N LEU A 284 12.13 8.89 -9.32
CA LEU A 284 10.69 8.96 -9.06
C LEU A 284 9.85 8.29 -10.18
N ALA A 285 10.12 8.61 -11.45
CA ALA A 285 9.45 7.97 -12.59
C ALA A 285 9.73 6.46 -12.66
N PHE A 286 10.97 6.05 -12.36
CA PHE A 286 11.38 4.66 -12.34
C PHE A 286 10.65 3.84 -11.27
N SER A 287 10.32 4.43 -10.12
CA SER A 287 9.74 3.73 -8.99
C SER A 287 8.38 3.07 -9.31
N GLY A 288 7.55 3.72 -10.13
CA GLY A 288 6.26 3.16 -10.59
C GLY A 288 6.46 1.84 -11.33
N ARG A 289 7.41 1.83 -12.27
CA ARG A 289 7.75 0.64 -13.04
C ARG A 289 8.33 -0.46 -12.15
N LEU A 290 9.23 -0.11 -11.22
CA LEU A 290 9.87 -1.07 -10.32
C LEU A 290 8.85 -1.75 -9.39
N ILE A 291 7.96 -0.99 -8.76
CA ILE A 291 6.95 -1.57 -7.85
C ILE A 291 5.94 -2.42 -8.63
N THR A 292 5.53 -1.98 -9.81
CA THR A 292 4.66 -2.78 -10.68
C THR A 292 5.33 -4.12 -11.06
N LEU A 293 6.60 -4.11 -11.44
CA LEU A 293 7.38 -5.32 -11.69
C LEU A 293 7.46 -6.20 -10.43
N THR A 294 7.73 -5.59 -9.27
CA THR A 294 7.83 -6.31 -7.99
C THR A 294 6.54 -7.04 -7.64
N ILE A 295 5.39 -6.42 -7.86
CA ILE A 295 4.08 -7.04 -7.62
C ILE A 295 3.82 -8.16 -8.64
N GLY A 296 4.18 -7.97 -9.92
CA GLY A 296 4.11 -9.03 -10.92
C GLY A 296 4.97 -10.25 -10.56
N ILE A 297 6.20 -10.03 -10.06
CA ILE A 297 7.08 -11.08 -9.54
C ILE A 297 6.42 -11.81 -8.37
N ARG A 298 5.78 -11.11 -7.44
CA ARG A 298 5.11 -11.74 -6.29
C ARG A 298 3.94 -12.64 -6.72
N PHE A 299 3.13 -12.20 -7.69
CA PHE A 299 2.06 -13.03 -8.23
C PHE A 299 2.59 -14.28 -8.93
N LEU A 300 3.67 -14.15 -9.71
CA LEU A 300 4.29 -15.30 -10.38
C LEU A 300 4.92 -16.27 -9.39
N THR A 301 5.57 -15.75 -8.36
CA THR A 301 6.15 -16.55 -7.27
C THR A 301 5.07 -17.40 -6.59
N ASP A 302 3.95 -16.78 -6.23
CA ASP A 302 2.85 -17.49 -5.57
C ASP A 302 2.17 -18.51 -6.50
N TYR A 303 2.02 -18.19 -7.79
CA TYR A 303 1.52 -19.10 -8.80
C TYR A 303 2.39 -20.38 -8.89
N LEU A 304 3.71 -20.21 -8.94
CA LEU A 304 4.65 -21.34 -8.96
C LEU A 304 4.69 -22.10 -7.63
N ALA A 305 4.50 -21.40 -6.50
CA ALA A 305 4.40 -21.98 -5.16
C ALA A 305 3.06 -22.67 -4.88
N GLY A 306 2.10 -22.62 -5.82
CA GLY A 306 0.83 -23.31 -5.71
C GLY A 306 -0.34 -22.50 -5.17
N ASP A 307 -0.30 -21.17 -5.29
CA ASP A 307 -1.35 -20.22 -4.90
C ASP A 307 -1.65 -20.25 -3.39
N THR A 308 -0.62 -20.11 -2.58
CA THR A 308 -0.71 -20.25 -1.11
C THR A 308 -0.76 -18.94 -0.36
N TYR A 309 -0.30 -17.84 -0.96
CA TYR A 309 -0.20 -16.53 -0.31
C TYR A 309 -1.39 -15.62 -0.66
N PHE A 310 -1.65 -15.40 -1.95
CA PHE A 310 -2.76 -14.56 -2.38
C PHE A 310 -4.05 -15.36 -2.51
N ARG A 311 -5.17 -14.73 -2.14
CA ARG A 311 -6.48 -15.33 -2.40
C ARG A 311 -6.74 -15.38 -3.90
N THR A 312 -7.10 -16.56 -4.40
CA THR A 312 -7.51 -16.76 -5.79
C THR A 312 -9.03 -16.98 -5.87
N ALA A 313 -9.66 -16.42 -6.89
CA ALA A 313 -11.09 -16.59 -7.16
C ALA A 313 -11.34 -17.67 -8.22
N TYR A 314 -10.33 -17.99 -9.02
CA TYR A 314 -10.38 -18.99 -10.10
C TYR A 314 -8.98 -19.56 -10.37
N GLU A 315 -8.91 -20.62 -11.13
CA GLU A 315 -7.64 -21.19 -11.59
C GLU A 315 -6.84 -20.18 -12.42
N ASP A 316 -5.50 -20.16 -12.26
CA ASP A 316 -4.58 -19.21 -12.91
C ASP A 316 -4.78 -17.72 -12.53
N HIS A 317 -5.57 -17.40 -11.50
CA HIS A 317 -5.82 -16.01 -11.12
C HIS A 317 -4.52 -15.22 -10.87
N ASN A 318 -3.54 -15.80 -10.17
CA ASN A 318 -2.25 -15.16 -9.93
C ASN A 318 -1.43 -14.99 -11.22
N LEU A 319 -1.55 -15.91 -12.18
CA LEU A 319 -0.91 -15.77 -13.49
C LEU A 319 -1.53 -14.63 -14.30
N VAL A 320 -2.86 -14.50 -14.28
CA VAL A 320 -3.56 -13.36 -14.92
C VAL A 320 -3.10 -12.04 -14.30
N ARG A 321 -3.07 -11.95 -12.97
CA ARG A 321 -2.55 -10.76 -12.26
C ARG A 321 -1.09 -10.46 -12.62
N CYS A 322 -0.23 -11.49 -12.67
CA CYS A 322 1.15 -11.31 -13.11
C CYS A 322 1.21 -10.67 -14.50
N ARG A 323 0.49 -11.23 -15.47
CA ARG A 323 0.46 -10.76 -16.86
C ARG A 323 -0.02 -9.31 -16.95
N THR A 324 -1.03 -8.94 -16.19
CA THR A 324 -1.52 -7.56 -16.09
C THR A 324 -0.42 -6.63 -15.59
N GLN A 325 0.30 -7.00 -14.51
CA GLN A 325 1.40 -6.18 -14.01
C GLN A 325 2.54 -6.07 -15.03
N LEU A 326 2.94 -7.15 -15.68
CA LEU A 326 4.00 -7.11 -16.69
C LEU A 326 3.61 -6.25 -17.90
N LYS A 327 2.35 -6.28 -18.31
CA LYS A 327 1.82 -5.40 -19.36
C LYS A 327 1.83 -3.94 -18.95
N MET A 328 1.50 -3.63 -17.69
CA MET A 328 1.62 -2.29 -17.11
C MET A 328 3.09 -1.81 -17.12
N VAL A 329 4.04 -2.67 -16.73
CA VAL A 329 5.49 -2.36 -16.79
C VAL A 329 5.87 -1.97 -18.22
N GLN A 330 5.46 -2.75 -19.23
CA GLN A 330 5.74 -2.44 -20.62
C GLN A 330 5.15 -1.08 -21.04
N SER A 331 3.90 -0.80 -20.68
CA SER A 331 3.27 0.50 -20.98
C SER A 331 4.00 1.68 -20.33
N MET A 332 4.56 1.51 -19.13
CA MET A 332 5.38 2.54 -18.48
C MET A 332 6.75 2.70 -19.16
N GLU A 333 7.32 1.61 -19.69
CA GLU A 333 8.57 1.64 -20.46
C GLU A 333 8.39 2.37 -21.78
N ASP A 334 7.30 2.10 -22.49
CA ASP A 334 6.95 2.77 -23.76
C ASP A 334 6.77 4.30 -23.57
N GLN A 335 6.44 4.75 -22.35
CA GLN A 335 6.22 6.16 -21.97
C GLN A 335 7.37 6.74 -21.12
N ARG A 336 8.51 6.03 -21.00
CA ARG A 336 9.61 6.35 -20.09
C ARG A 336 10.09 7.80 -20.19
N ASP A 337 10.47 8.23 -21.38
CA ASP A 337 11.06 9.57 -21.58
C ASP A 337 10.06 10.68 -21.21
N GLU A 338 8.78 10.42 -21.46
CA GLU A 338 7.71 11.36 -21.12
C GLU A 338 7.48 11.43 -19.61
N TYR A 339 7.49 10.28 -18.91
CA TYR A 339 7.36 10.22 -17.45
C TYR A 339 8.54 10.93 -16.75
N GLU A 340 9.77 10.67 -17.22
CA GLU A 340 10.96 11.36 -16.71
C GLU A 340 10.90 12.88 -16.96
N ARG A 341 10.39 13.29 -18.13
CA ARG A 341 10.18 14.70 -18.45
C ARG A 341 9.14 15.35 -17.53
N ILE A 342 8.00 14.70 -17.30
CA ILE A 342 6.95 15.20 -16.40
C ILE A 342 7.51 15.44 -14.99
N VAL A 343 8.25 14.47 -14.45
CA VAL A 343 8.88 14.62 -13.12
C VAL A 343 9.84 15.82 -13.11
N ARG A 344 10.76 15.88 -14.07
CA ARG A 344 11.78 16.94 -14.16
C ARG A 344 11.15 18.32 -14.30
N ASP A 345 10.16 18.47 -15.18
CA ASP A 345 9.53 19.77 -15.45
C ASP A 345 8.67 20.22 -14.25
N THR A 346 7.98 19.29 -13.58
CA THR A 346 7.23 19.59 -12.36
C THR A 346 8.16 20.00 -11.23
N ALA A 347 9.27 19.27 -11.01
CA ALA A 347 10.24 19.60 -9.95
C ALA A 347 10.89 20.98 -10.15
N LYS A 348 11.09 21.43 -11.40
CA LYS A 348 11.63 22.77 -11.70
C LYS A 348 10.62 23.90 -11.48
N SER A 349 9.32 23.60 -11.54
CA SER A 349 8.26 24.61 -11.41
C SER A 349 7.83 24.87 -9.96
N MET A 350 8.33 24.10 -9.01
CA MET A 350 8.06 24.17 -7.56
C MET A 350 9.20 24.80 -6.76
#